data_effcbd45fdce713f1f0516733ade93bf
#
_entry.id   effcbd45fdce713f1f0516733ade93bf
#
_cell.length_a   1.000
_cell.length_b   1.000
_cell.length_c   1.000
_cell.angle_alpha   90.00
_cell.angle_beta   90.00
_cell.angle_gamma   90.00
#
_symmetry.space_group_name_H-M   'P 1'
#
loop_
_entity.id
_entity.type
_entity.pdbx_description
1 polymer ?
#
loop_
_entity_poly.entity_id
_entity_poly.type
_entity_poly.pdbx_seq_one_letter_code
_entity_poly.pdbx_strand_id
1 'polypeptide(L)' 'MLMRQHTVPAGVPETSLKSYLTRAFPAWPSWLIRETLKKKDVRVNGAKSGAEAVVRAGDTLSIYVDDKYFEAPLQVI' A
#
# COMPACT_ATOMS: atom_id res chain seq x y z
N MET A 1 -13.45 -8.77 -2.71
CA MET A 1 -12.16 -8.10 -2.49
C MET A 1 -11.52 -8.63 -1.22
N LEU A 2 -10.29 -9.08 -1.33
CA LEU A 2 -9.59 -9.66 -0.19
C LEU A 2 -8.68 -8.64 0.45
N MET A 3 -8.60 -8.70 1.77
CA MET A 3 -7.68 -7.86 2.51
C MET A 3 -6.32 -8.55 2.58
N ARG A 4 -5.26 -7.82 2.31
CA ARG A 4 -3.90 -8.32 2.44
C ARG A 4 -3.18 -7.53 3.50
N GLN A 5 -2.41 -8.22 4.32
CA GLN A 5 -1.58 -7.56 5.32
C GLN A 5 -0.15 -7.50 4.81
N HIS A 6 0.47 -6.37 5.04
CA HIS A 6 1.85 -6.13 4.62
C HIS A 6 2.57 -5.43 5.77
N THR A 7 3.68 -6.00 6.19
CA THR A 7 4.47 -5.39 7.26
C THR A 7 5.62 -4.61 6.66
N VAL A 8 5.77 -3.36 7.09
CA VAL A 8 6.86 -2.51 6.62
C VAL A 8 8.18 -3.07 7.11
N PRO A 9 9.12 -3.41 6.22
CA PRO A 9 10.38 -4.04 6.65
C PRO A 9 11.23 -3.13 7.51
N ALA A 10 12.08 -3.75 8.32
CA ALA A 10 13.07 -3.02 9.09
C ALA A 10 14.01 -2.30 8.12
N GLY A 11 14.43 -1.10 8.48
CA GLY A 11 15.33 -0.34 7.63
C GLY A 11 14.64 0.66 6.71
N VAL A 12 13.32 0.58 6.62
CA VAL A 12 12.58 1.57 5.83
C VAL A 12 12.47 2.86 6.63
N PRO A 13 12.93 3.99 6.10
CA PRO A 13 12.80 5.25 6.84
C PRO A 13 11.35 5.71 6.87
N GLU A 14 11.03 6.52 7.87
CA GLU A 14 9.70 7.11 7.97
C GLU A 14 9.37 7.87 6.69
N THR A 15 8.19 7.60 6.13
CA THR A 15 7.80 8.23 4.88
C THR A 15 6.28 8.29 4.81
N SER A 16 5.75 9.02 3.83
CA SER A 16 4.31 9.07 3.65
C SER A 16 3.81 7.73 3.12
N LEU A 17 2.57 7.42 3.44
CA LEU A 17 1.95 6.19 2.97
C LEU A 17 1.95 6.12 1.44
N LYS A 18 1.68 7.24 0.79
CA LYS A 18 1.68 7.29 -0.67
C LYS A 18 3.05 6.93 -1.23
N SER A 19 4.11 7.52 -0.69
CA SER A 19 5.47 7.23 -1.15
C SER A 19 5.84 5.79 -0.90
N TYR A 20 5.47 5.27 0.26
CA TYR A 20 5.78 3.90 0.58
C TYR A 20 5.10 2.93 -0.39
N LEU A 21 3.82 3.13 -0.67
CA LEU A 21 3.09 2.24 -1.58
C LEU A 21 3.69 2.30 -2.99
N THR A 22 4.11 3.47 -3.43
CA THR A 22 4.72 3.61 -4.74
C THR A 22 6.00 2.78 -4.85
N ARG A 23 6.76 2.73 -3.75
CA ARG A 23 8.02 1.97 -3.74
C ARG A 23 7.80 0.48 -3.53
N ALA A 24 6.86 0.13 -2.66
CA ALA A 24 6.65 -1.27 -2.30
C ALA A 24 5.91 -2.04 -3.39
N PHE A 25 5.08 -1.36 -4.14
CA PHE A 25 4.27 -1.99 -5.17
C PHE A 25 4.48 -1.27 -6.51
N PRO A 26 5.65 -1.43 -7.10
CA PRO A 26 5.97 -0.67 -8.33
C PRO A 26 5.10 -1.06 -9.52
N ALA A 27 4.45 -2.22 -9.46
CA ALA A 27 3.56 -2.63 -10.54
C ALA A 27 2.19 -1.94 -10.48
N TRP A 28 1.88 -1.27 -9.37
CA TRP A 28 0.61 -0.56 -9.25
C TRP A 28 0.67 0.74 -10.05
N PRO A 29 -0.34 1.00 -10.88
CA PRO A 29 -0.39 2.29 -11.56
C PRO A 29 -0.66 3.41 -10.55
N SER A 30 -0.22 4.62 -10.89
CA SER A 30 -0.39 5.74 -9.95
C SER A 30 -1.86 6.04 -9.67
N TRP A 31 -2.75 5.83 -10.66
CA TRP A 31 -4.17 6.07 -10.41
C TRP A 31 -4.72 5.12 -9.35
N LEU A 32 -4.20 3.89 -9.29
CA LEU A 32 -4.66 2.91 -8.31
C LEU A 32 -4.27 3.34 -6.90
N ILE A 33 -3.03 3.78 -6.73
CA ILE A 33 -2.56 4.25 -5.43
C ILE A 33 -3.40 5.43 -4.97
N ARG A 34 -3.65 6.38 -5.87
CA ARG A 34 -4.42 7.56 -5.55
C ARG A 34 -5.85 7.20 -5.14
N GLU A 35 -6.51 6.32 -5.91
CA GLU A 35 -7.87 5.91 -5.60
C GLU A 35 -7.95 5.15 -4.29
N THR A 36 -7.00 4.26 -4.07
CA THR A 36 -6.97 3.46 -2.85
C THR A 36 -6.85 4.35 -1.62
N LEU A 37 -5.99 5.34 -1.69
CA LEU A 37 -5.79 6.26 -0.56
C LEU A 37 -6.98 7.21 -0.40
N LYS A 38 -7.58 7.61 -1.50
CA LYS A 38 -8.76 8.48 -1.44
C LYS A 38 -9.92 7.78 -0.74
N LYS A 39 -10.09 6.48 -1.01
CA LYS A 39 -11.14 5.69 -0.38
C LYS A 39 -10.74 5.20 1.00
N LYS A 40 -9.51 5.44 1.40
CA LYS A 40 -8.95 4.97 2.66
C LYS A 40 -9.06 3.46 2.79
N ASP A 41 -8.74 2.77 1.71
CA ASP A 41 -8.74 1.30 1.66
C ASP A 41 -7.46 0.71 2.22
N VAL A 42 -6.58 1.52 2.78
CA VAL A 42 -5.39 1.06 3.48
C VAL A 42 -5.50 1.49 4.93
N ARG A 43 -5.25 0.55 5.84
CA ARG A 43 -5.23 0.86 7.26
C ARG A 43 -3.83 0.64 7.80
N VAL A 44 -3.32 1.62 8.52
CA VAL A 44 -2.02 1.52 9.16
C VAL A 44 -2.27 1.15 10.61
N ASN A 45 -1.83 -0.04 11.01
CA ASN A 45 -2.04 -0.56 12.36
C ASN A 45 -3.53 -0.52 12.76
N GLY A 46 -4.39 -0.79 11.78
CA GLY A 46 -5.82 -0.88 12.03
C GLY A 46 -6.59 0.43 11.86
N ALA A 47 -5.90 1.55 11.65
CA ALA A 47 -6.55 2.85 11.51
C ALA A 47 -6.65 3.24 10.04
N LYS A 48 -7.83 3.68 9.61
CA LYS A 48 -8.01 4.14 8.23
C LYS A 48 -7.05 5.29 7.95
N SER A 49 -6.41 5.24 6.81
CA SER A 49 -5.32 6.16 6.51
C SER A 49 -5.39 6.67 5.08
N GLY A 50 -5.08 7.93 4.91
CA GLY A 50 -5.05 8.55 3.58
C GLY A 50 -3.63 8.84 3.14
N ALA A 51 -3.50 9.63 2.08
CA ALA A 51 -2.20 9.90 1.48
C ALA A 51 -1.23 10.59 2.41
N GLU A 52 -1.76 11.37 3.35
CA GLU A 52 -0.94 12.14 4.28
C GLU A 52 -0.45 11.30 5.46
N ALA A 53 -0.94 10.07 5.61
CA ALA A 53 -0.50 9.22 6.72
C ALA A 53 0.98 8.90 6.58
N VAL A 54 1.61 8.64 7.71
CA VAL A 54 3.04 8.34 7.77
C VAL A 54 3.23 6.90 8.20
N VAL A 55 4.18 6.19 7.57
CA VAL A 55 4.50 4.82 7.92
C VAL A 55 5.95 4.71 8.32
N ARG A 56 6.24 3.71 9.14
CA ARG A 56 7.58 3.42 9.65
C ARG A 56 7.83 1.93 9.61
N ALA A 57 9.10 1.57 9.76
CA ALA A 57 9.46 0.15 9.88
C ALA A 57 8.66 -0.50 11.01
N GLY A 58 8.14 -1.68 10.73
CA GLY A 58 7.37 -2.44 11.71
C GLY A 58 5.87 -2.21 11.66
N ASP A 59 5.41 -1.17 10.97
CA ASP A 59 3.98 -0.93 10.86
C ASP A 59 3.31 -2.02 10.03
N THR A 60 2.08 -2.36 10.37
CA THR A 60 1.30 -3.33 9.61
C THR A 60 0.26 -2.59 8.80
N LEU A 61 0.27 -2.83 7.51
CA LEU A 61 -0.71 -2.25 6.59
C LEU A 61 -1.74 -3.29 6.23
N SER A 62 -3.02 -2.92 6.32
CA SER A 62 -4.10 -3.77 5.84
C SER A 62 -4.62 -3.13 4.57
N ILE A 63 -4.49 -3.83 3.46
CA ILE A 63 -4.75 -3.27 2.14
C ILE A 63 -5.93 -3.98 1.50
N TYR A 64 -6.96 -3.22 1.18
CA TYR A 64 -8.21 -3.74 0.61
C TYR A 64 -8.27 -3.41 -0.86
N VAL A 65 -7.51 -4.15 -1.65
CA VAL A 65 -7.39 -3.94 -3.09
C VAL A 65 -7.53 -5.29 -3.78
N ASP A 66 -7.98 -5.28 -5.01
CA ASP A 66 -8.18 -6.50 -5.78
C ASP A 66 -6.89 -7.32 -5.83
N ASP A 67 -7.01 -8.64 -5.68
CA ASP A 67 -5.87 -9.54 -5.67
C ASP A 67 -5.02 -9.44 -6.91
N LYS A 68 -5.60 -9.15 -8.04
CA LYS A 68 -4.84 -9.10 -9.29
C LYS A 68 -3.70 -8.10 -9.24
N TYR A 69 -3.78 -7.09 -8.37
CA TYR A 69 -2.73 -6.10 -8.25
C TYR A 69 -1.58 -6.58 -7.37
N PHE A 70 -1.78 -7.64 -6.60
CA PHE A 70 -0.71 -8.21 -5.80
C PHE A 70 0.04 -9.30 -6.54
N GLU A 71 -0.58 -9.93 -7.49
CA GLU A 71 0.02 -11.04 -8.19
C GLU A 71 0.79 -10.60 -9.38
N ALA A 72 1.11 -9.49 -9.53
CA ALA A 72 2.08 -8.96 -10.37
C ALA A 72 2.25 -9.59 -11.67
N PRO A 73 1.69 -9.91 -12.36
CA PRO A 73 2.15 -10.49 -13.49
C PRO A 73 2.62 -9.60 -14.49
N LEU A 74 3.06 -9.42 -14.65
CA LEU A 74 3.54 -8.79 -15.43
C LEU A 74 3.57 -9.07 -16.71
N GLN A 75 3.28 -9.26 -16.96
CA GLN A 75 3.33 -9.45 -17.92
C GLN A 75 3.39 -9.20 -18.91
N VAL A 76 3.49 -9.22 -19.36
CA VAL A 76 3.57 -9.00 -20.17
C VAL A 76 3.64 -9.13 -21.23
N ILE A 77 3.48 -9.17 -21.72
CA ILE A 77 3.44 -9.33 -22.72
C ILE A 77 3.59 -9.19 -23.36
#